data_0f6c12f2de9046804a41b336ff5977da
#
_entry.id   0f6c12f2de9046804a41b336ff5977da
#
_cell.length_a   1.000
_cell.length_b   1.000
_cell.length_c   1.000
_cell.angle_alpha   90.00
_cell.angle_beta   90.00
_cell.angle_gamma   90.00
#
_symmetry.space_group_name_H-M   'P 1'
#
loop_
_entity.id
_entity.type
_entity.pdbx_description
1 polymer ?
#
loop_
_entity_poly.entity_id
_entity_poly.type
_entity_poly.pdbx_seq_one_letter_code
_entity_poly.pdbx_strand_id
1 'polypeptide(L)'
;YPLWFIRYALVCPVFLLGLVFSYTAAYRRVWQAANAFYIMVTGFAYVAMVVIIPPPESYFYGVGTIFCIYFGYTFIHARFVTATVAGLLVFAGYQAAMFMLMETTGSIQLIFGAHFLGINLLGMLICYSIETQERKSFFLTTLLEKEKRKTEAANRNLEKRVEARTAALQRTNRDLHIEVQERKQAEQKVRNSHNQLESVMD
;
A
#
# COMPACT_ATOMS: atom_id res chain seq x y z
N TYR A 1 10.16 40.52 10.98
CA TYR A 1 8.75 40.21 11.33
C TYR A 1 7.94 39.51 10.21
N PRO A 2 8.03 39.86 8.88
CA PRO A 2 7.17 39.25 7.86
C PRO A 2 7.40 37.75 7.69
N LEU A 3 8.62 37.23 7.89
CA LEU A 3 8.92 35.81 7.80
C LEU A 3 8.21 34.95 8.86
N TRP A 4 8.21 35.48 10.10
CA TRP A 4 7.50 34.81 11.20
C TRP A 4 6.01 34.72 10.92
N PHE A 5 5.45 35.78 10.34
CA PHE A 5 4.04 35.79 9.95
C PHE A 5 3.75 34.73 8.89
N ILE A 6 4.53 34.63 7.82
CA ILE A 6 4.32 33.64 6.77
C ILE A 6 4.43 32.22 7.34
N ARG A 7 5.44 31.93 8.16
CA ARG A 7 5.65 30.59 8.72
C ARG A 7 4.58 30.19 9.73
N TYR A 8 4.35 31.03 10.72
CA TYR A 8 3.55 30.67 11.90
C TYR A 8 2.09 31.10 11.81
N ALA A 9 1.77 32.17 11.10
CA ALA A 9 0.40 32.63 10.93
C ALA A 9 -0.28 32.10 9.65
N LEU A 10 0.50 31.71 8.62
CA LEU A 10 -0.06 31.17 7.38
C LEU A 10 0.18 29.66 7.26
N VAL A 11 1.45 29.22 7.21
CA VAL A 11 1.79 27.84 6.88
C VAL A 11 1.39 26.88 8.00
N CYS A 12 1.74 27.16 9.26
CA CYS A 12 1.42 26.27 10.37
C CYS A 12 -0.08 26.03 10.57
N PRO A 13 -0.97 27.05 10.55
CA PRO A 13 -2.39 26.80 10.66
C PRO A 13 -2.97 25.98 9.49
N VAL A 14 -2.49 26.22 8.27
CA VAL A 14 -2.92 25.43 7.10
C VAL A 14 -2.56 23.95 7.29
N PHE A 15 -1.36 23.62 7.78
CA PHE A 15 -0.98 22.23 8.05
C PHE A 15 -1.76 21.63 9.23
N LEU A 16 -2.00 22.38 10.30
CA LEU A 16 -2.81 21.93 11.43
C LEU A 16 -4.26 21.64 11.01
N LEU A 17 -4.86 22.55 10.25
CA LEU A 17 -6.19 22.33 9.67
C LEU A 17 -6.21 21.13 8.73
N GLY A 18 -5.15 20.96 7.93
CA GLY A 18 -4.97 19.81 7.06
C GLY A 18 -4.88 18.50 7.83
N LEU A 19 -4.15 18.48 8.94
CA LEU A 19 -4.06 17.33 9.81
C LEU A 19 -5.43 16.96 10.38
N VAL A 20 -6.17 17.94 10.92
CA VAL A 20 -7.54 17.72 11.43
C VAL A 20 -8.47 17.25 10.29
N PHE A 21 -8.39 17.89 9.12
CA PHE A 21 -9.20 17.54 7.96
C PHE A 21 -8.91 16.11 7.47
N SER A 22 -7.69 15.62 7.59
CA SER A 22 -7.30 14.26 7.15
C SER A 22 -8.06 13.14 7.88
N TYR A 23 -8.58 13.39 9.07
CA TYR A 23 -9.41 12.44 9.82
C TYR A 23 -10.88 12.43 9.38
N THR A 24 -11.30 13.33 8.49
CA THR A 24 -12.71 13.42 8.05
C THR A 24 -13.01 12.47 6.88
N ALA A 25 -14.27 12.04 6.78
CA ALA A 25 -14.74 11.25 5.64
C ALA A 25 -14.68 12.04 4.31
N ALA A 26 -14.78 13.36 4.37
CA ALA A 26 -14.66 14.25 3.20
C ALA A 26 -13.27 14.23 2.61
N TYR A 27 -12.21 14.13 3.43
CA TYR A 27 -10.83 14.06 2.95
C TYR A 27 -10.61 12.88 1.98
N ARG A 28 -11.20 11.72 2.25
CA ARG A 28 -11.09 10.55 1.38
C ARG A 28 -11.58 10.78 -0.06
N ARG A 29 -12.47 11.74 -0.27
CA ARG A 29 -12.98 12.10 -1.60
C ARG A 29 -12.10 13.10 -2.32
N VAL A 30 -11.46 14.00 -1.59
CA VAL A 30 -10.73 15.15 -2.16
C VAL A 30 -9.23 15.14 -1.83
N TRP A 31 -8.70 14.04 -1.30
CA TRP A 31 -7.33 13.94 -0.79
C TRP A 31 -6.26 14.36 -1.81
N GLN A 32 -6.47 14.08 -3.10
CA GLN A 32 -5.55 14.49 -4.16
C GLN A 32 -5.50 16.01 -4.30
N ALA A 33 -6.66 16.67 -4.33
CA ALA A 33 -6.75 18.12 -4.41
C ALA A 33 -6.22 18.79 -3.14
N ALA A 34 -6.50 18.21 -1.97
CA ALA A 34 -5.96 18.69 -0.70
C ALA A 34 -4.43 18.61 -0.67
N ASN A 35 -3.86 17.49 -1.11
CA ASN A 35 -2.41 17.32 -1.17
C ASN A 35 -1.74 18.30 -2.15
N ALA A 36 -2.32 18.51 -3.35
CA ALA A 36 -1.86 19.51 -4.29
C ALA A 36 -1.90 20.93 -3.67
N PHE A 37 -2.98 21.24 -2.96
CA PHE A 37 -3.13 22.52 -2.26
C PHE A 37 -2.03 22.74 -1.22
N TYR A 38 -1.67 21.71 -0.41
CA TYR A 38 -0.57 21.82 0.56
C TYR A 38 0.78 22.02 -0.10
N ILE A 39 1.07 21.34 -1.19
CA ILE A 39 2.31 21.54 -1.97
C ILE A 39 2.36 22.97 -2.48
N MET A 40 1.27 23.48 -3.05
CA MET A 40 1.21 24.84 -3.58
C MET A 40 1.34 25.89 -2.48
N VAL A 41 0.58 25.78 -1.37
CA VAL A 41 0.65 26.75 -0.27
C VAL A 41 2.06 26.83 0.29
N THR A 42 2.70 25.70 0.54
CA THR A 42 4.07 25.66 1.08
C THR A 42 5.07 26.22 0.05
N GLY A 43 4.96 25.78 -1.21
CA GLY A 43 5.84 26.25 -2.28
C GLY A 43 5.74 27.77 -2.48
N PHE A 44 4.54 28.33 -2.59
CA PHE A 44 4.34 29.76 -2.74
C PHE A 44 4.70 30.57 -1.48
N ALA A 45 4.56 29.99 -0.28
CA ALA A 45 5.07 30.61 0.93
C ALA A 45 6.59 30.77 0.90
N TYR A 46 7.33 29.76 0.43
CA TYR A 46 8.78 29.90 0.23
C TYR A 46 9.12 30.89 -0.88
N VAL A 47 8.38 30.90 -1.99
CA VAL A 47 8.56 31.92 -3.05
C VAL A 47 8.36 33.33 -2.50
N ALA A 48 7.34 33.56 -1.70
CA ALA A 48 7.10 34.85 -1.04
C ALA A 48 8.27 35.23 -0.09
N MET A 49 8.85 34.30 0.63
CA MET A 49 10.01 34.55 1.48
C MET A 49 11.25 34.94 0.65
N VAL A 50 11.45 34.27 -0.51
CA VAL A 50 12.55 34.62 -1.44
C VAL A 50 12.43 36.09 -1.92
N VAL A 51 11.22 36.53 -2.22
CA VAL A 51 10.96 37.92 -2.72
C VAL A 51 11.12 38.95 -1.61
N ILE A 52 10.70 38.65 -0.38
CA ILE A 52 10.70 39.62 0.73
C ILE A 52 12.10 39.84 1.30
N ILE A 53 12.99 38.88 1.18
CA ILE A 53 14.32 38.91 1.80
C ILE A 53 15.34 39.37 0.76
N PRO A 54 16.21 40.36 1.11
CA PRO A 54 17.28 40.75 0.22
C PRO A 54 18.34 39.67 0.05
N PRO A 55 19.05 39.62 -1.09
CA PRO A 55 20.22 38.77 -1.25
C PRO A 55 21.35 39.21 -0.26
N PRO A 56 22.17 38.23 0.22
CA PRO A 56 22.26 36.84 -0.20
C PRO A 56 21.33 35.87 0.57
N GLU A 57 20.66 36.29 1.63
CA GLU A 57 19.87 35.45 2.51
C GLU A 57 18.67 34.81 1.79
N SER A 58 18.11 35.50 0.77
CA SER A 58 17.00 34.96 -0.05
C SER A 58 17.34 33.65 -0.74
N TYR A 59 18.60 33.36 -1.05
CA TYR A 59 19.01 32.13 -1.72
C TYR A 59 18.76 30.90 -0.88
N PHE A 60 18.86 30.96 0.46
CA PHE A 60 18.53 29.87 1.35
C PHE A 60 17.05 29.45 1.27
N TYR A 61 16.16 30.42 1.01
CA TYR A 61 14.73 30.16 0.83
C TYR A 61 14.42 29.56 -0.56
N GLY A 62 15.24 29.87 -1.56
CA GLY A 62 15.22 29.20 -2.85
C GLY A 62 15.51 27.71 -2.71
N VAL A 63 16.52 27.34 -1.91
CA VAL A 63 16.80 25.95 -1.58
C VAL A 63 15.63 25.32 -0.82
N GLY A 64 14.99 26.04 0.10
CA GLY A 64 13.78 25.58 0.80
C GLY A 64 12.62 25.25 -0.15
N THR A 65 12.44 26.05 -1.23
CA THR A 65 11.43 25.76 -2.26
C THR A 65 11.73 24.45 -3.01
N ILE A 66 13.00 24.21 -3.32
CA ILE A 66 13.46 22.94 -3.93
C ILE A 66 13.10 21.74 -3.03
N PHE A 67 13.39 21.82 -1.73
CA PHE A 67 13.03 20.77 -0.78
C PHE A 67 11.51 20.57 -0.69
N CYS A 68 10.72 21.66 -0.70
CA CYS A 68 9.27 21.57 -0.67
C CYS A 68 8.71 20.75 -1.85
N ILE A 69 9.21 21.01 -3.06
CA ILE A 69 8.84 20.29 -4.28
C ILE A 69 9.24 18.82 -4.17
N TYR A 70 10.49 18.55 -3.74
CA TYR A 70 10.97 17.19 -3.56
C TYR A 70 10.13 16.39 -2.56
N PHE A 71 9.80 16.97 -1.39
CA PHE A 71 8.90 16.38 -0.42
C PHE A 71 7.50 16.14 -0.98
N GLY A 72 6.99 17.08 -1.78
CA GLY A 72 5.70 16.94 -2.44
C GLY A 72 5.62 15.71 -3.35
N TYR A 73 6.69 15.42 -4.08
CA TYR A 73 6.75 14.25 -4.96
C TYR A 73 6.98 12.93 -4.22
N THR A 74 7.72 12.94 -3.11
CA THR A 74 8.18 11.69 -2.45
C THR A 74 7.31 11.25 -1.29
N PHE A 75 6.88 12.17 -0.42
CA PHE A 75 6.25 11.83 0.85
C PHE A 75 4.74 12.00 0.87
N ILE A 76 4.18 12.87 0.04
CA ILE A 76 2.74 13.19 0.09
C ILE A 76 1.88 12.10 -0.59
N HIS A 77 2.48 11.14 -1.30
CA HIS A 77 1.79 10.07 -2.03
C HIS A 77 0.69 10.58 -2.99
N ALA A 78 0.83 11.83 -3.49
CA ALA A 78 -0.07 12.35 -4.49
C ALA A 78 0.09 11.58 -5.81
N ARG A 79 -0.99 11.47 -6.59
CA ARG A 79 -0.88 10.87 -7.93
C ARG A 79 0.08 11.66 -8.78
N PHE A 80 0.80 10.99 -9.66
CA PHE A 80 1.80 11.57 -10.55
C PHE A 80 1.32 12.86 -11.23
N VAL A 81 0.15 12.84 -11.85
CA VAL A 81 -0.41 14.03 -12.54
C VAL A 81 -0.63 15.19 -11.59
N THR A 82 -1.19 14.93 -10.41
CA THR A 82 -1.52 15.95 -9.41
C THR A 82 -0.25 16.59 -8.84
N ALA A 83 0.73 15.78 -8.47
CA ALA A 83 2.02 16.25 -7.97
C ALA A 83 2.79 17.04 -9.03
N THR A 84 2.78 16.57 -10.27
CA THR A 84 3.43 17.23 -11.40
C THR A 84 2.84 18.60 -11.68
N VAL A 85 1.52 18.71 -11.73
CA VAL A 85 0.86 20.02 -11.94
C VAL A 85 1.19 20.99 -10.80
N ALA A 86 1.11 20.54 -9.55
CA ALA A 86 1.44 21.38 -8.40
C ALA A 86 2.92 21.82 -8.41
N GLY A 87 3.85 20.89 -8.67
CA GLY A 87 5.29 21.20 -8.75
C GLY A 87 5.64 22.17 -9.88
N LEU A 88 5.04 21.98 -11.06
CA LEU A 88 5.24 22.89 -12.19
C LEU A 88 4.65 24.28 -11.94
N LEU A 89 3.51 24.39 -11.26
CA LEU A 89 2.94 25.69 -10.89
C LEU A 89 3.82 26.43 -9.89
N VAL A 90 4.37 25.74 -8.89
CA VAL A 90 5.33 26.33 -7.94
C VAL A 90 6.61 26.77 -8.67
N PHE A 91 7.12 25.94 -9.58
CA PHE A 91 8.28 26.29 -10.41
C PHE A 91 8.03 27.53 -11.28
N ALA A 92 6.90 27.57 -11.98
CA ALA A 92 6.53 28.72 -12.81
C ALA A 92 6.37 30.00 -11.98
N GLY A 93 5.74 29.88 -10.79
CA GLY A 93 5.61 31.00 -9.87
C GLY A 93 6.97 31.50 -9.34
N TYR A 94 7.89 30.60 -9.03
CA TYR A 94 9.26 30.96 -8.63
C TYR A 94 10.00 31.67 -9.77
N GLN A 95 9.94 31.13 -10.99
CA GLN A 95 10.59 31.76 -12.14
C GLN A 95 10.02 33.16 -12.46
N ALA A 96 8.68 33.29 -12.38
CA ALA A 96 8.03 34.58 -12.56
C ALA A 96 8.44 35.61 -11.47
N ALA A 97 8.53 35.18 -10.21
CA ALA A 97 8.98 36.03 -9.10
C ALA A 97 10.43 36.48 -9.28
N MET A 98 11.31 35.55 -9.65
CA MET A 98 12.72 35.86 -9.89
C MET A 98 12.92 36.85 -11.07
N PHE A 99 12.10 36.69 -12.12
CA PHE A 99 12.20 37.53 -13.30
C PHE A 99 11.58 38.92 -13.13
N MET A 100 10.42 39.00 -12.45
CA MET A 100 9.63 40.22 -12.35
C MET A 100 9.94 41.08 -11.12
N LEU A 101 10.34 40.43 -10.01
CA LEU A 101 10.41 41.09 -8.69
C LEU A 101 11.83 41.20 -8.14
N MET A 102 12.79 40.47 -8.70
CA MET A 102 14.17 40.47 -8.20
C MET A 102 15.15 40.95 -9.26
N GLU A 103 15.96 41.94 -8.92
CA GLU A 103 17.11 42.38 -9.72
C GLU A 103 18.30 41.43 -9.53
N THR A 104 18.16 40.19 -10.03
CA THR A 104 19.22 39.17 -9.92
C THR A 104 20.02 39.09 -11.21
N THR A 105 21.31 38.75 -11.06
CA THR A 105 22.19 38.51 -12.21
C THR A 105 21.66 37.28 -12.99
N GLY A 106 21.60 37.37 -14.32
CA GLY A 106 21.10 36.30 -15.19
C GLY A 106 21.75 34.93 -14.95
N SER A 107 23.03 34.91 -14.53
CA SER A 107 23.72 33.65 -14.15
C SER A 107 23.10 32.97 -12.94
N ILE A 108 22.72 33.72 -11.90
CA ILE A 108 22.08 33.18 -10.69
C ILE A 108 20.70 32.61 -11.04
N GLN A 109 19.94 33.37 -11.83
CA GLN A 109 18.61 32.96 -12.28
C GLN A 109 18.67 31.68 -13.11
N LEU A 110 19.66 31.53 -13.98
CA LEU A 110 19.85 30.32 -14.79
C LEU A 110 20.25 29.12 -13.93
N ILE A 111 21.14 29.29 -12.95
CA ILE A 111 21.57 28.23 -12.03
C ILE A 111 20.38 27.72 -11.21
N PHE A 112 19.64 28.61 -10.56
CA PHE A 112 18.47 28.18 -9.77
C PHE A 112 17.38 27.59 -10.65
N GLY A 113 17.12 28.17 -11.83
CA GLY A 113 16.16 27.64 -12.79
C GLY A 113 16.50 26.23 -13.23
N ALA A 114 17.78 25.94 -13.53
CA ALA A 114 18.24 24.61 -13.90
C ALA A 114 18.09 23.61 -12.76
N HIS A 115 18.44 23.98 -11.53
CA HIS A 115 18.26 23.12 -10.36
C HIS A 115 16.78 22.83 -10.08
N PHE A 116 15.91 23.83 -10.17
CA PHE A 116 14.47 23.64 -10.02
C PHE A 116 13.88 22.71 -11.09
N LEU A 117 14.28 22.90 -12.34
CA LEU A 117 13.85 22.02 -13.43
C LEU A 117 14.34 20.59 -13.20
N GLY A 118 15.62 20.43 -12.83
CA GLY A 118 16.21 19.14 -12.52
C GLY A 118 15.47 18.39 -11.40
N ILE A 119 15.16 19.10 -10.31
CA ILE A 119 14.40 18.51 -9.18
C ILE A 119 12.96 18.17 -9.58
N ASN A 120 12.30 18.97 -10.40
CA ASN A 120 10.98 18.63 -10.91
C ASN A 120 11.03 17.37 -11.77
N LEU A 121 11.98 17.26 -12.70
CA LEU A 121 12.14 16.07 -13.54
C LEU A 121 12.44 14.82 -12.70
N LEU A 122 13.38 14.94 -11.76
CA LEU A 122 13.70 13.83 -10.86
C LEU A 122 12.50 13.44 -9.98
N GLY A 123 11.81 14.43 -9.42
CA GLY A 123 10.61 14.21 -8.63
C GLY A 123 9.48 13.53 -9.41
N MET A 124 9.27 13.93 -10.67
CA MET A 124 8.33 13.26 -11.58
C MET A 124 8.67 11.79 -11.79
N LEU A 125 9.95 11.46 -12.04
CA LEU A 125 10.40 10.07 -12.22
C LEU A 125 10.18 9.24 -10.96
N ILE A 126 10.51 9.79 -9.79
CA ILE A 126 10.31 9.13 -8.50
C ILE A 126 8.81 8.91 -8.25
N CYS A 127 7.99 9.93 -8.39
CA CYS A 127 6.55 9.85 -8.18
C CYS A 127 5.88 8.83 -9.12
N TYR A 128 6.27 8.81 -10.39
CA TYR A 128 5.81 7.81 -11.36
C TYR A 128 6.21 6.40 -10.96
N SER A 129 7.45 6.21 -10.49
CA SER A 129 7.96 4.93 -10.02
C SER A 129 7.16 4.42 -8.80
N ILE A 130 6.95 5.30 -7.81
CA ILE A 130 6.17 4.98 -6.61
C ILE A 130 4.73 4.59 -6.99
N GLU A 131 4.03 5.40 -7.78
CA GLU A 131 2.66 5.10 -8.21
C GLU A 131 2.58 3.77 -8.98
N THR A 132 3.55 3.50 -9.84
CA THR A 132 3.61 2.24 -10.58
C THR A 132 3.83 1.04 -9.67
N GLN A 133 4.71 1.17 -8.66
CA GLN A 133 4.94 0.12 -7.67
C GLN A 133 3.71 -0.13 -6.80
N GLU A 134 3.02 0.92 -6.34
CA GLU A 134 1.78 0.79 -5.56
C GLU A 134 0.69 0.06 -6.35
N ARG A 135 0.51 0.42 -7.63
CA ARG A 135 -0.46 -0.27 -8.51
C ARG A 135 -0.12 -1.74 -8.70
N LYS A 136 1.17 -2.07 -8.91
CA LYS A 136 1.63 -3.47 -9.02
C LYS A 136 1.42 -4.23 -7.72
N SER A 137 1.78 -3.65 -6.58
CA SER A 137 1.59 -4.25 -5.27
C SER A 137 0.12 -4.54 -4.98
N PHE A 138 -0.77 -3.60 -5.26
CA PHE A 138 -2.22 -3.81 -5.13
C PHE A 138 -2.73 -4.96 -6.00
N PHE A 139 -2.30 -5.01 -7.26
CA PHE A 139 -2.67 -6.09 -8.17
C PHE A 139 -2.18 -7.45 -7.68
N LEU A 140 -0.91 -7.54 -7.27
CA LEU A 140 -0.33 -8.78 -6.74
C LEU A 140 -1.02 -9.24 -5.46
N THR A 141 -1.33 -8.33 -4.54
CA THR A 141 -2.06 -8.64 -3.31
C THR A 141 -3.46 -9.19 -3.62
N THR A 142 -4.18 -8.56 -4.55
CA THR A 142 -5.51 -9.03 -4.97
C THR A 142 -5.44 -10.42 -5.62
N LEU A 143 -4.42 -10.68 -6.45
CA LEU A 143 -4.20 -11.98 -7.07
C LEU A 143 -3.88 -13.05 -6.02
N LEU A 144 -2.99 -12.73 -5.08
CA LEU A 144 -2.62 -13.63 -3.99
C LEU A 144 -3.81 -14.00 -3.10
N GLU A 145 -4.65 -13.03 -2.74
CA GLU A 145 -5.89 -13.29 -1.99
C GLU A 145 -6.83 -14.23 -2.75
N LYS A 146 -6.96 -14.03 -4.06
CA LYS A 146 -7.79 -14.91 -4.91
C LYS A 146 -7.27 -16.35 -4.93
N GLU A 147 -5.96 -16.52 -5.10
CA GLU A 147 -5.34 -17.86 -5.07
C GLU A 147 -5.42 -18.51 -3.69
N LYS A 148 -5.21 -17.74 -2.62
CA LYS A 148 -5.41 -18.22 -1.23
C LYS A 148 -6.82 -18.75 -1.01
N ARG A 149 -7.86 -18.01 -1.44
CA ARG A 149 -9.25 -18.47 -1.33
C ARG A 149 -9.52 -19.77 -2.10
N LYS A 150 -8.93 -19.92 -3.30
CA LYS A 150 -9.05 -21.18 -4.06
C LYS A 150 -8.40 -22.36 -3.32
N THR A 151 -7.19 -22.15 -2.79
CA THR A 151 -6.46 -23.18 -2.04
C THR A 151 -7.22 -23.58 -0.78
N GLU A 152 -7.77 -22.64 -0.02
CA GLU A 152 -8.59 -22.90 1.15
C GLU A 152 -9.86 -23.68 0.80
N ALA A 153 -10.51 -23.35 -0.32
CA ALA A 153 -11.68 -24.10 -0.79
C ALA A 153 -11.33 -25.54 -1.21
N ALA A 154 -10.19 -25.73 -1.89
CA ALA A 154 -9.69 -27.04 -2.27
C ALA A 154 -9.34 -27.89 -1.03
N ASN A 155 -8.67 -27.30 -0.05
CA ASN A 155 -8.33 -27.99 1.21
C ASN A 155 -9.59 -28.43 1.98
N ARG A 156 -10.59 -27.55 2.11
CA ARG A 156 -11.87 -27.92 2.76
C ARG A 156 -12.57 -29.07 2.04
N ASN A 157 -12.49 -29.10 0.72
CA ASN A 157 -13.06 -30.20 -0.07
C ASN A 157 -12.28 -31.51 0.16
N LEU A 158 -10.94 -31.40 0.20
CA LEU A 158 -10.09 -32.55 0.48
C LEU A 158 -10.34 -33.13 1.89
N GLU A 159 -10.44 -32.27 2.90
CA GLU A 159 -10.77 -32.66 4.28
C GLU A 159 -12.09 -33.44 4.34
N LYS A 160 -13.16 -32.90 3.71
CA LYS A 160 -14.45 -33.59 3.64
C LYS A 160 -14.35 -35.00 2.96
N ARG A 161 -13.55 -35.11 1.90
CA ARG A 161 -13.32 -36.37 1.21
C ARG A 161 -12.53 -37.35 2.06
N VAL A 162 -11.53 -36.88 2.80
CA VAL A 162 -10.75 -37.70 3.75
C VAL A 162 -11.64 -38.20 4.87
N GLU A 163 -12.44 -37.32 5.49
CA GLU A 163 -13.40 -37.71 6.54
C GLU A 163 -14.40 -38.77 6.03
N ALA A 164 -14.99 -38.55 4.86
CA ALA A 164 -15.94 -39.49 4.27
C ALA A 164 -15.30 -40.88 3.99
N ARG A 165 -14.06 -40.89 3.44
CA ARG A 165 -13.32 -42.13 3.21
C ARG A 165 -12.93 -42.83 4.49
N THR A 166 -12.50 -42.11 5.50
CA THR A 166 -12.12 -42.65 6.81
C THR A 166 -13.34 -43.28 7.48
N ALA A 167 -14.50 -42.62 7.45
CA ALA A 167 -15.75 -43.17 7.97
C ALA A 167 -16.20 -44.42 7.21
N ALA A 168 -16.06 -44.44 5.88
CA ALA A 168 -16.38 -45.65 5.08
C ALA A 168 -15.45 -46.81 5.42
N LEU A 169 -14.14 -46.58 5.50
CA LEU A 169 -13.17 -47.60 5.90
C LEU A 169 -13.44 -48.14 7.30
N GLN A 170 -13.77 -47.29 8.25
CA GLN A 170 -14.13 -47.75 9.61
C GLN A 170 -15.40 -48.66 9.62
N ARG A 171 -16.40 -48.34 8.79
CA ARG A 171 -17.58 -49.19 8.63
C ARG A 171 -17.21 -50.56 8.05
N THR A 172 -16.49 -50.54 6.91
CA THR A 172 -16.06 -51.80 6.27
C THR A 172 -15.20 -52.66 7.21
N ASN A 173 -14.31 -52.04 7.96
CA ASN A 173 -13.47 -52.77 8.93
C ASN A 173 -14.30 -53.38 10.07
N ARG A 174 -15.34 -52.68 10.54
CA ARG A 174 -16.27 -53.20 11.53
C ARG A 174 -17.06 -54.41 10.98
N ASP A 175 -17.57 -54.28 9.75
CA ASP A 175 -18.34 -55.35 9.11
C ASP A 175 -17.47 -56.60 8.89
N LEU A 176 -16.22 -56.44 8.45
CA LEU A 176 -15.24 -57.51 8.34
C LEU A 176 -14.94 -58.19 9.71
N HIS A 177 -14.82 -57.42 10.76
CA HIS A 177 -14.62 -57.97 12.10
C HIS A 177 -15.80 -58.84 12.56
N ILE A 178 -17.02 -58.42 12.27
CA ILE A 178 -18.23 -59.19 12.58
C ILE A 178 -18.23 -60.50 11.76
N GLU A 179 -18.00 -60.43 10.45
CA GLU A 179 -17.95 -61.62 9.59
C GLU A 179 -16.88 -62.63 10.03
N VAL A 180 -15.67 -62.13 10.39
CA VAL A 180 -14.61 -63.00 10.92
C VAL A 180 -15.03 -63.70 12.23
N GLN A 181 -15.73 -62.98 13.12
CA GLN A 181 -16.23 -63.60 14.35
C GLN A 181 -17.31 -64.63 14.09
N GLU A 182 -18.26 -64.37 13.21
CA GLU A 182 -19.30 -65.32 12.80
C GLU A 182 -18.68 -66.56 12.16
N ARG A 183 -17.72 -66.46 11.27
CA ARG A 183 -17.01 -67.63 10.71
C ARG A 183 -16.29 -68.43 11.76
N LYS A 184 -15.58 -67.83 12.71
CA LYS A 184 -14.92 -68.53 13.81
C LYS A 184 -15.92 -69.31 14.67
N GLN A 185 -17.06 -68.69 14.96
CA GLN A 185 -18.14 -69.40 15.73
C GLN A 185 -18.74 -70.61 14.96
N ALA A 186 -18.95 -70.40 13.64
CA ALA A 186 -19.45 -71.52 12.78
C ALA A 186 -18.42 -72.65 12.69
N GLU A 187 -17.15 -72.38 12.48
CA GLU A 187 -16.08 -73.37 12.48
C GLU A 187 -16.01 -74.15 13.81
N GLN A 188 -16.13 -73.40 14.94
CA GLN A 188 -16.11 -74.04 16.26
C GLN A 188 -17.31 -74.94 16.50
N LYS A 189 -18.50 -74.55 16.02
CA LYS A 189 -19.71 -75.44 16.08
C LYS A 189 -19.52 -76.71 15.25
N VAL A 190 -18.99 -76.58 14.03
CA VAL A 190 -18.72 -77.77 13.17
C VAL A 190 -17.70 -78.65 13.82
N ARG A 191 -16.63 -78.15 14.40
CA ARG A 191 -15.58 -78.90 15.10
C ARG A 191 -16.16 -79.64 16.32
N ASN A 192 -16.99 -78.97 17.12
CA ASN A 192 -17.62 -79.57 18.27
C ASN A 192 -18.58 -80.68 17.86
N SER A 193 -19.38 -80.53 16.80
CA SER A 193 -20.27 -81.58 16.26
C SER A 193 -19.49 -82.76 15.72
N HIS A 194 -18.35 -82.51 15.06
CA HIS A 194 -17.47 -83.59 14.58
C HIS A 194 -16.91 -84.43 15.75
N ASN A 195 -16.38 -83.74 16.79
CA ASN A 195 -15.87 -84.44 17.99
C ASN A 195 -16.96 -85.22 18.73
N GLN A 196 -18.22 -84.71 18.75
CA GLN A 196 -19.35 -85.47 19.32
C GLN A 196 -19.71 -86.77 18.52
N LEU A 197 -19.65 -86.66 17.17
CA LEU A 197 -19.87 -87.80 16.31
C LEU A 197 -18.79 -88.87 16.47
N GLU A 198 -17.52 -88.50 16.59
CA GLU A 198 -16.42 -89.40 16.86
C GLU A 198 -16.64 -90.15 18.23
N SER A 199 -17.04 -89.42 19.29
CA SER A 199 -17.26 -89.95 20.62
C SER A 199 -18.48 -90.90 20.72
N VAL A 200 -19.35 -90.97 19.76
CA VAL A 200 -20.51 -91.83 19.69
C VAL A 200 -20.25 -93.14 18.85
N MET A 201 -19.18 -93.07 18.01
CA MET A 201 -18.82 -94.21 17.15
C MET A 201 -17.75 -95.13 17.78
N ASP A 202 -17.10 -94.69 18.83
CA ASP A 202 -16.25 -95.51 19.72
C ASP A 202 -17.08 -96.12 20.86
#